data_3e60349afe6ff6c7f2027e0407539bb8
#
_entry.id   3e60349afe6ff6c7f2027e0407539bb8
#
_cell.length_a   1.000
_cell.length_b   1.000
_cell.length_c   1.000
_cell.angle_alpha   90.00
_cell.angle_beta   90.00
_cell.angle_gamma   90.00
#
_symmetry.space_group_name_H-M   'P 1'
#
loop_
_entity.id
_entity.type
_entity.pdbx_description
1 polymer ?
#
loop_
_entity_poly.entity_id
_entity_poly.type
_entity_poly.pdbx_seq_one_letter_code
_entity_poly.pdbx_strand_id
1 'polypeptide(L)'
;MRDRGLIVAVAALCAATASAQAPAAGWPQFRGSAPLLGTTAATLPDTLTLRWTYDAGDAIESSAAIADGVVYVGSQTGELHAVNLADGTAKWKYKASPDGIGESSPAISGGLVYIGDLAGTVHAVDRATGKAAWTFKTDGEVKSSPVIAGDTLLVGSYDSHLYALASKTGKLLWKVRTDGYVHATPSVVDGVAYITGCDALLRAIRIADGRQLFTLSSGAYTGASPAIANGRAFYGTYENEVLAADLKTRKIVWRYHHPDRSFPFYSSAALAAGRVFVGGRDKMLHALDAASGKEIWSFQTGARIDSSPALAGSRGYVGSNDGKLYVFDTSNGRLVQQFEAGGPLSASPAIADGRLVIGSQDGKLFCLG
;
A
#
# COMPACT_ATOMS: atom_id res chain seq x y z
N MET A 1 46.79 23.66 54.80
CA MET A 1 45.36 23.70 54.44
C MET A 1 45.27 23.61 52.95
N ARG A 2 44.84 22.47 52.40
CA ARG A 2 44.75 22.22 50.95
C ARG A 2 43.27 22.18 50.60
N ASP A 3 42.79 23.18 49.85
CA ASP A 3 41.46 23.20 49.28
C ASP A 3 41.33 22.16 48.15
N ARG A 4 40.38 21.28 48.25
CA ARG A 4 39.97 20.33 47.21
C ARG A 4 38.74 20.90 46.52
N GLY A 5 38.90 21.50 45.36
CA GLY A 5 37.80 21.90 44.49
C GLY A 5 37.06 20.68 43.93
N LEU A 6 35.76 20.63 44.14
CA LEU A 6 34.84 19.61 43.62
C LEU A 6 34.44 20.03 42.21
N ILE A 7 34.87 19.23 41.22
CA ILE A 7 34.44 19.43 39.82
C ILE A 7 33.12 18.62 39.64
N VAL A 8 32.00 19.34 39.49
CA VAL A 8 30.72 18.75 39.13
C VAL A 8 30.66 18.68 37.60
N ALA A 9 30.74 17.48 37.05
CA ALA A 9 30.51 17.22 35.63
C ALA A 9 29.01 17.21 35.34
N VAL A 10 28.51 18.20 34.63
CA VAL A 10 27.13 18.22 34.11
C VAL A 10 27.11 17.42 32.81
N ALA A 11 26.51 16.23 32.87
CA ALA A 11 26.22 15.44 31.67
C ALA A 11 25.01 16.03 30.93
N ALA A 12 25.24 16.65 29.77
CA ALA A 12 24.17 17.09 28.90
C ALA A 12 23.57 15.88 28.19
N LEU A 13 22.33 15.52 28.54
CA LEU A 13 21.52 14.55 27.78
C LEU A 13 21.09 15.21 26.47
N CYS A 14 21.72 14.87 25.37
CA CYS A 14 21.21 15.16 24.04
C CYS A 14 20.00 14.26 23.77
N ALA A 15 18.80 14.77 23.95
CA ALA A 15 17.59 14.14 23.44
C ALA A 15 17.61 14.25 21.90
N ALA A 16 17.88 13.15 21.22
CA ALA A 16 17.70 13.05 19.78
C ALA A 16 16.20 13.13 19.48
N THR A 17 15.73 14.30 19.04
CA THR A 17 14.41 14.46 18.42
C THR A 17 14.45 13.73 17.09
N ALA A 18 13.75 12.61 16.98
CA ALA A 18 13.47 11.98 15.68
C ALA A 18 12.68 12.99 14.85
N SER A 19 13.32 13.62 13.88
CA SER A 19 12.65 14.46 12.91
C SER A 19 11.74 13.55 12.08
N ALA A 20 10.44 13.75 12.15
CA ALA A 20 9.49 13.16 11.22
C ALA A 20 9.91 13.62 9.81
N GLN A 21 10.37 12.68 9.00
CA GLN A 21 10.78 12.93 7.64
C GLN A 21 9.55 13.43 6.87
N ALA A 22 9.63 14.60 6.26
CA ALA A 22 8.56 15.12 5.41
C ALA A 22 8.20 14.06 4.35
N PRO A 23 6.91 13.82 4.06
CA PRO A 23 6.52 12.84 3.06
C PRO A 23 7.22 13.17 1.74
N ALA A 24 7.82 12.15 1.11
CA ALA A 24 8.43 12.29 -0.20
C ALA A 24 7.41 12.86 -1.20
N ALA A 25 7.86 13.70 -2.13
CA ALA A 25 7.00 14.30 -3.16
C ALA A 25 6.43 13.27 -4.16
N GLY A 26 6.83 12.00 -4.06
CA GLY A 26 6.39 10.90 -4.89
C GLY A 26 5.41 9.93 -4.20
N TRP A 27 5.02 8.90 -4.94
CA TRP A 27 4.24 7.75 -4.48
C TRP A 27 5.04 6.46 -4.76
N PRO A 28 6.15 6.22 -4.03
CA PRO A 28 7.20 5.28 -4.44
C PRO A 28 6.83 3.80 -4.27
N GLN A 29 5.70 3.48 -3.67
CA GLN A 29 5.25 2.11 -3.43
C GLN A 29 3.74 2.07 -3.20
N PHE A 30 3.17 0.87 -3.07
CA PHE A 30 1.77 0.66 -2.70
C PHE A 30 1.41 1.49 -1.46
N ARG A 31 0.29 2.23 -1.52
CA ARG A 31 -0.19 3.15 -0.48
C ARG A 31 0.75 4.33 -0.15
N GLY A 32 1.74 4.61 -0.99
CA GLY A 32 2.62 5.77 -0.94
C GLY A 32 3.72 5.75 0.13
N SER A 33 3.58 4.98 1.20
CA SER A 33 4.52 4.97 2.33
C SER A 33 4.62 3.61 2.99
N ALA A 34 5.70 3.35 3.72
CA ALA A 34 5.94 2.07 4.39
C ALA A 34 4.90 1.71 5.47
N PRO A 35 4.29 2.65 6.22
CA PRO A 35 3.15 2.36 7.09
C PRO A 35 1.82 2.13 6.35
N LEU A 36 1.79 2.23 5.04
CA LEU A 36 0.65 2.02 4.13
C LEU A 36 -0.55 2.95 4.43
N LEU A 37 -0.31 4.21 4.75
CA LEU A 37 -1.35 5.15 5.17
C LEU A 37 -2.29 5.60 4.04
N GLY A 38 -1.85 5.47 2.78
CA GLY A 38 -2.64 5.94 1.63
C GLY A 38 -2.80 7.45 1.57
N THR A 39 -1.84 8.21 2.10
CA THR A 39 -1.88 9.66 2.18
C THR A 39 -0.66 10.29 1.53
N THR A 40 -0.83 11.50 1.00
CA THR A 40 0.26 12.33 0.46
C THR A 40 0.08 13.79 0.86
N ALA A 41 1.20 14.52 0.93
CA ALA A 41 1.20 15.96 1.02
C ALA A 41 1.11 16.65 -0.36
N ALA A 42 1.16 15.89 -1.47
CA ALA A 42 0.98 16.43 -2.81
C ALA A 42 -0.41 17.05 -2.96
N THR A 43 -0.49 18.16 -3.65
CA THR A 43 -1.75 18.83 -3.98
C THR A 43 -2.22 18.44 -5.37
N LEU A 44 -3.53 18.31 -5.54
CA LEU A 44 -4.17 18.11 -6.83
C LEU A 44 -5.02 19.33 -7.19
N PRO A 45 -5.27 19.59 -8.48
CA PRO A 45 -6.22 20.63 -8.90
C PRO A 45 -7.62 20.39 -8.31
N ASP A 46 -8.38 21.48 -8.16
CA ASP A 46 -9.74 21.39 -7.64
C ASP A 46 -10.68 20.55 -8.50
N THR A 47 -10.48 20.57 -9.80
CA THR A 47 -11.18 19.72 -10.76
C THR A 47 -10.15 18.90 -11.52
N LEU A 48 -10.29 17.59 -11.44
CA LEU A 48 -9.44 16.67 -12.20
C LEU A 48 -9.94 16.53 -13.63
N THR A 49 -9.04 16.67 -14.60
CA THR A 49 -9.31 16.40 -16.01
C THR A 49 -8.38 15.33 -16.53
N LEU A 50 -8.84 14.54 -17.48
CA LEU A 50 -8.01 13.54 -18.12
C LEU A 50 -6.85 14.23 -18.87
N ARG A 51 -5.62 13.84 -18.55
CA ARG A 51 -4.40 14.34 -19.20
C ARG A 51 -3.94 13.43 -20.31
N TRP A 52 -3.91 12.13 -20.03
CA TRP A 52 -3.55 11.10 -20.99
C TRP A 52 -4.10 9.75 -20.55
N THR A 53 -4.18 8.85 -21.51
CA THR A 53 -4.46 7.43 -21.34
C THR A 53 -3.33 6.61 -21.99
N TYR A 54 -2.84 5.61 -21.28
CA TYR A 54 -1.84 4.67 -21.77
C TYR A 54 -2.46 3.27 -21.87
N ASP A 55 -2.18 2.55 -22.98
CA ASP A 55 -2.65 1.18 -23.18
C ASP A 55 -1.56 0.20 -22.74
N ALA A 56 -1.83 -0.59 -21.71
CA ALA A 56 -0.94 -1.63 -21.22
C ALA A 56 -1.20 -3.01 -21.84
N GLY A 57 -2.22 -3.12 -22.68
CA GLY A 57 -2.55 -4.31 -23.48
C GLY A 57 -3.44 -5.32 -22.78
N ASP A 58 -3.47 -5.38 -21.44
CA ASP A 58 -4.33 -6.26 -20.65
C ASP A 58 -4.53 -5.66 -19.25
N ALA A 59 -5.43 -6.25 -18.47
CA ALA A 59 -5.89 -5.76 -17.18
C ALA A 59 -4.76 -5.26 -16.27
N ILE A 60 -5.01 -4.12 -15.62
CA ILE A 60 -4.14 -3.50 -14.63
C ILE A 60 -4.80 -3.63 -13.25
N GLU A 61 -4.38 -4.62 -12.48
CA GLU A 61 -4.77 -4.79 -11.07
C GLU A 61 -3.70 -4.21 -10.13
N SER A 62 -2.47 -4.08 -10.62
CA SER A 62 -1.34 -3.43 -9.99
C SER A 62 -1.62 -1.94 -9.75
N SER A 63 -1.39 -1.43 -8.54
CA SER A 63 -1.44 0.01 -8.27
C SER A 63 -0.12 0.65 -8.68
N ALA A 64 -0.17 1.83 -9.29
CA ALA A 64 1.02 2.50 -9.80
C ALA A 64 1.95 2.96 -8.67
N ALA A 65 3.27 2.96 -8.94
CA ALA A 65 4.26 3.70 -8.19
C ALA A 65 4.80 4.86 -9.03
N ILE A 66 5.06 6.02 -8.40
CA ILE A 66 5.46 7.25 -9.09
C ILE A 66 6.70 7.84 -8.40
N ALA A 67 7.76 8.05 -9.16
CA ALA A 67 8.94 8.77 -8.69
C ALA A 67 9.66 9.43 -9.88
N ASP A 68 10.20 10.61 -9.64
CA ASP A 68 11.03 11.37 -10.61
C ASP A 68 10.34 11.53 -11.99
N GLY A 69 9.04 11.83 -11.97
CA GLY A 69 8.24 12.03 -13.19
C GLY A 69 7.97 10.76 -14.02
N VAL A 70 8.15 9.57 -13.43
CA VAL A 70 7.90 8.27 -14.09
C VAL A 70 6.89 7.47 -13.29
N VAL A 71 5.92 6.91 -14.00
CA VAL A 71 4.92 5.97 -13.49
C VAL A 71 5.37 4.55 -13.80
N TYR A 72 5.34 3.67 -12.81
CA TYR A 72 5.60 2.24 -12.96
C TYR A 72 4.35 1.46 -12.60
N VAL A 73 3.96 0.49 -13.45
CA VAL A 73 2.76 -0.32 -13.22
C VAL A 73 2.91 -1.68 -13.90
N GLY A 74 2.40 -2.73 -13.26
CA GLY A 74 2.31 -4.07 -13.84
C GLY A 74 0.97 -4.29 -14.54
N SER A 75 0.93 -5.19 -15.54
CA SER A 75 -0.29 -5.62 -16.19
C SER A 75 -0.37 -7.13 -16.35
N GLN A 76 -1.55 -7.66 -16.65
CA GLN A 76 -1.77 -9.09 -16.90
C GLN A 76 -1.08 -9.60 -18.19
N THR A 77 -0.57 -8.69 -19.04
CA THR A 77 0.38 -9.10 -20.09
C THR A 77 1.66 -9.69 -19.52
N GLY A 78 1.95 -9.52 -18.22
CA GLY A 78 3.20 -9.89 -17.58
C GLY A 78 4.32 -8.89 -17.81
N GLU A 79 3.98 -7.67 -18.18
CA GLU A 79 4.92 -6.58 -18.38
C GLU A 79 4.86 -5.57 -17.23
N LEU A 80 6.05 -5.13 -16.79
CA LEU A 80 6.21 -3.92 -16.01
C LEU A 80 6.45 -2.76 -16.98
N HIS A 81 5.57 -1.77 -16.93
CA HIS A 81 5.61 -0.59 -17.79
C HIS A 81 6.23 0.59 -17.03
N ALA A 82 7.10 1.35 -17.68
CA ALA A 82 7.55 2.67 -17.25
C ALA A 82 7.03 3.72 -18.23
N VAL A 83 6.26 4.67 -17.70
CA VAL A 83 5.52 5.66 -18.51
C VAL A 83 5.85 7.06 -17.98
N ASN A 84 6.07 8.03 -18.88
CA ASN A 84 6.29 9.41 -18.48
C ASN A 84 5.01 9.99 -17.84
N LEU A 85 5.11 10.53 -16.63
CA LEU A 85 4.00 11.14 -15.92
C LEU A 85 3.44 12.38 -16.63
N ALA A 86 4.28 13.10 -17.37
CA ALA A 86 3.91 14.34 -18.03
C ALA A 86 2.93 14.13 -19.20
N ASP A 87 3.17 13.12 -20.03
CA ASP A 87 2.51 12.97 -21.32
C ASP A 87 2.01 11.55 -21.65
N GLY A 88 2.26 10.56 -20.77
CA GLY A 88 1.81 9.17 -20.97
C GLY A 88 2.64 8.38 -21.99
N THR A 89 3.76 8.90 -22.48
CA THR A 89 4.62 8.15 -23.42
C THR A 89 5.39 7.05 -22.71
N ALA A 90 5.49 5.87 -23.35
CA ALA A 90 6.27 4.76 -22.80
C ALA A 90 7.77 5.09 -22.81
N LYS A 91 8.44 4.84 -21.68
CA LYS A 91 9.91 4.88 -21.60
C LYS A 91 10.51 3.54 -21.93
N TRP A 92 10.00 2.50 -21.29
CA TRP A 92 10.40 1.12 -21.52
C TRP A 92 9.32 0.16 -20.99
N LYS A 93 9.40 -1.09 -21.44
CA LYS A 93 8.65 -2.23 -20.92
C LYS A 93 9.62 -3.34 -20.56
N TYR A 94 9.35 -4.02 -19.45
CA TYR A 94 10.11 -5.18 -18.99
C TYR A 94 9.19 -6.39 -18.91
N LYS A 95 9.49 -7.45 -19.68
CA LYS A 95 8.75 -8.72 -19.63
C LYS A 95 9.18 -9.50 -18.39
N ALA A 96 8.34 -9.53 -17.37
CA ALA A 96 8.59 -10.25 -16.13
C ALA A 96 8.20 -11.74 -16.28
N SER A 97 6.99 -12.01 -16.75
CA SER A 97 6.43 -13.36 -16.79
C SER A 97 5.42 -13.53 -17.92
N PRO A 98 5.27 -14.72 -18.50
CA PRO A 98 4.12 -15.02 -19.37
C PRO A 98 2.81 -15.17 -18.58
N ASP A 99 2.86 -15.46 -17.25
CA ASP A 99 1.69 -15.76 -16.42
C ASP A 99 0.99 -14.50 -15.89
N GLY A 100 1.56 -13.31 -16.17
CA GLY A 100 1.00 -12.03 -15.76
C GLY A 100 1.64 -11.42 -14.54
N ILE A 101 1.36 -10.13 -14.33
CA ILE A 101 1.55 -9.41 -13.08
C ILE A 101 0.15 -9.10 -12.57
N GLY A 102 -0.23 -9.71 -11.45
CA GLY A 102 -1.53 -9.50 -10.84
C GLY A 102 -1.56 -8.24 -9.95
N GLU A 103 -1.96 -8.41 -8.70
CA GLU A 103 -2.15 -7.31 -7.75
C GLU A 103 -0.84 -6.72 -7.21
N SER A 104 0.32 -7.38 -7.41
CA SER A 104 1.61 -6.86 -6.96
C SER A 104 1.87 -5.47 -7.56
N SER A 105 2.03 -4.48 -6.69
CA SER A 105 2.31 -3.09 -7.07
C SER A 105 3.80 -2.81 -6.98
N PRO A 106 4.37 -2.01 -7.89
CA PRO A 106 5.80 -1.70 -7.86
C PRO A 106 6.22 -0.96 -6.59
N ALA A 107 7.46 -1.21 -6.15
CA ALA A 107 8.15 -0.39 -5.16
C ALA A 107 9.44 0.16 -5.74
N ILE A 108 9.78 1.40 -5.40
CA ILE A 108 10.92 2.12 -5.96
C ILE A 108 11.90 2.45 -4.83
N SER A 109 13.18 2.11 -5.05
CA SER A 109 14.25 2.57 -4.16
C SER A 109 15.56 2.74 -4.94
N GLY A 110 16.15 3.92 -4.84
CA GLY A 110 17.36 4.25 -5.59
C GLY A 110 17.16 4.09 -7.10
N GLY A 111 18.07 3.39 -7.76
CA GLY A 111 18.02 3.11 -9.20
C GLY A 111 17.17 1.90 -9.60
N LEU A 112 16.44 1.28 -8.69
CA LEU A 112 15.70 0.03 -8.94
C LEU A 112 14.20 0.20 -8.71
N VAL A 113 13.41 -0.55 -9.48
CA VAL A 113 12.00 -0.80 -9.27
C VAL A 113 11.79 -2.30 -9.07
N TYR A 114 10.96 -2.66 -8.09
CA TYR A 114 10.72 -4.04 -7.67
C TYR A 114 9.27 -4.41 -7.88
N ILE A 115 9.00 -5.65 -8.31
CA ILE A 115 7.64 -6.17 -8.49
C ILE A 115 7.63 -7.70 -8.37
N GLY A 116 6.50 -8.25 -7.97
CA GLY A 116 6.25 -9.70 -8.02
C GLY A 116 5.42 -10.10 -9.22
N ASP A 117 5.48 -11.36 -9.62
CA ASP A 117 4.66 -11.92 -10.70
C ASP A 117 3.86 -13.17 -10.25
N LEU A 118 2.93 -13.60 -11.11
CA LEU A 118 2.08 -14.77 -10.85
C LEU A 118 2.83 -16.09 -11.07
N ALA A 119 4.00 -16.09 -11.72
CA ALA A 119 4.89 -17.25 -11.74
C ALA A 119 5.64 -17.43 -10.41
N GLY A 120 5.58 -16.47 -9.49
CA GLY A 120 6.26 -16.55 -8.18
C GLY A 120 7.67 -15.98 -8.19
N THR A 121 7.96 -15.03 -9.07
CA THR A 121 9.27 -14.38 -9.12
C THR A 121 9.18 -12.94 -8.65
N VAL A 122 10.14 -12.53 -7.84
CA VAL A 122 10.39 -11.13 -7.48
C VAL A 122 11.46 -10.60 -8.42
N HIS A 123 11.18 -9.49 -9.06
CA HIS A 123 12.07 -8.82 -10.01
C HIS A 123 12.58 -7.50 -9.44
N ALA A 124 13.85 -7.19 -9.64
CA ALA A 124 14.40 -5.86 -9.55
C ALA A 124 14.87 -5.42 -10.93
N VAL A 125 14.34 -4.31 -11.38
CA VAL A 125 14.58 -3.77 -12.72
C VAL A 125 15.26 -2.41 -12.60
N ASP A 126 16.32 -2.19 -13.36
CA ASP A 126 17.01 -0.91 -13.42
C ASP A 126 16.09 0.16 -14.04
N ARG A 127 15.84 1.23 -13.34
CA ARG A 127 14.88 2.29 -13.70
C ARG A 127 15.26 3.06 -14.96
N ALA A 128 16.55 3.18 -15.23
CA ALA A 128 17.03 3.94 -16.38
C ALA A 128 16.92 3.12 -17.68
N THR A 129 17.18 1.82 -17.59
CA THR A 129 17.34 0.96 -18.77
C THR A 129 16.18 -0.02 -19.01
N GLY A 130 15.34 -0.30 -18.00
CA GLY A 130 14.31 -1.33 -18.05
C GLY A 130 14.87 -2.75 -18.08
N LYS A 131 16.13 -2.97 -17.72
CA LYS A 131 16.75 -4.30 -17.67
C LYS A 131 16.71 -4.89 -16.29
N ALA A 132 16.57 -6.22 -16.20
CA ALA A 132 16.68 -6.92 -14.94
C ALA A 132 18.05 -6.69 -14.29
N ALA A 133 18.04 -6.27 -13.02
CA ALA A 133 19.22 -6.23 -12.18
C ALA A 133 19.42 -7.56 -11.45
N TRP A 134 18.33 -8.10 -10.91
CA TRP A 134 18.28 -9.43 -10.31
C TRP A 134 16.84 -9.95 -10.26
N THR A 135 16.71 -11.27 -10.08
CA THR A 135 15.44 -11.95 -9.81
C THR A 135 15.58 -12.90 -8.64
N PHE A 136 14.48 -13.15 -7.92
CA PHE A 136 14.41 -14.13 -6.84
C PHE A 136 13.14 -14.97 -6.99
N LYS A 137 13.28 -16.30 -7.01
CA LYS A 137 12.19 -17.25 -7.18
C LYS A 137 11.65 -17.70 -5.83
N THR A 138 10.34 -17.64 -5.65
CA THR A 138 9.57 -18.27 -4.57
C THR A 138 8.83 -19.50 -5.11
N ASP A 139 8.23 -20.30 -4.24
CA ASP A 139 7.51 -21.52 -4.62
C ASP A 139 6.00 -21.30 -4.85
N GLY A 140 5.54 -20.04 -4.86
CA GLY A 140 4.13 -19.66 -5.10
C GLY A 140 4.02 -18.27 -5.69
N GLU A 141 2.82 -17.90 -6.16
CA GLU A 141 2.53 -16.57 -6.73
C GLU A 141 2.96 -15.44 -5.78
N VAL A 142 3.44 -14.33 -6.33
CA VAL A 142 3.76 -13.10 -5.57
C VAL A 142 2.73 -12.03 -5.88
N LYS A 143 1.59 -12.06 -5.20
CA LYS A 143 0.54 -11.03 -5.26
C LYS A 143 0.78 -9.87 -4.30
N SER A 144 1.48 -10.12 -3.21
CA SER A 144 1.93 -9.09 -2.28
C SER A 144 2.81 -8.06 -2.99
N SER A 145 2.64 -6.79 -2.67
CA SER A 145 3.52 -5.75 -3.18
C SER A 145 4.82 -5.70 -2.37
N PRO A 146 5.99 -5.53 -3.03
CA PRO A 146 7.25 -5.32 -2.33
C PRO A 146 7.22 -4.03 -1.49
N VAL A 147 7.88 -4.05 -0.33
CA VAL A 147 8.09 -2.87 0.52
C VAL A 147 9.57 -2.76 0.87
N ILE A 148 10.11 -1.55 0.76
CA ILE A 148 11.51 -1.27 1.07
C ILE A 148 11.65 -0.68 2.46
N ALA A 149 12.49 -1.32 3.28
CA ALA A 149 12.88 -0.89 4.62
C ALA A 149 14.41 -0.80 4.70
N GLY A 150 14.96 0.38 4.44
CA GLY A 150 16.41 0.56 4.29
C GLY A 150 16.97 -0.26 3.13
N ASP A 151 17.92 -1.15 3.41
CA ASP A 151 18.51 -2.05 2.41
C ASP A 151 17.76 -3.41 2.30
N THR A 152 16.62 -3.56 2.97
CA THR A 152 15.81 -4.78 2.97
C THR A 152 14.55 -4.60 2.12
N LEU A 153 14.28 -5.52 1.21
CA LEU A 153 13.03 -5.70 0.53
C LEU A 153 12.22 -6.79 1.23
N LEU A 154 10.98 -6.48 1.60
CA LEU A 154 10.01 -7.40 2.18
C LEU A 154 8.92 -7.72 1.16
N VAL A 155 8.53 -8.99 1.04
CA VAL A 155 7.46 -9.42 0.14
C VAL A 155 6.84 -10.73 0.61
N GLY A 156 5.52 -10.83 0.53
CA GLY A 156 4.77 -12.06 0.79
C GLY A 156 4.63 -12.94 -0.45
N SER A 157 4.49 -14.24 -0.26
CA SER A 157 4.23 -15.20 -1.33
C SER A 157 3.10 -16.17 -0.95
N TYR A 158 2.46 -16.74 -1.97
CA TYR A 158 1.44 -17.78 -1.83
C TYR A 158 2.03 -19.15 -1.46
N ASP A 159 3.36 -19.25 -1.36
CA ASP A 159 4.02 -20.40 -0.74
C ASP A 159 4.00 -20.36 0.81
N SER A 160 3.21 -19.44 1.39
CA SER A 160 3.08 -19.24 2.82
C SER A 160 4.34 -18.73 3.51
N HIS A 161 5.12 -17.86 2.84
CA HIS A 161 6.25 -17.20 3.45
C HIS A 161 6.24 -15.69 3.25
N LEU A 162 6.70 -14.98 4.28
CA LEU A 162 7.23 -13.63 4.15
C LEU A 162 8.73 -13.72 3.90
N TYR A 163 9.21 -13.09 2.84
CA TYR A 163 10.62 -13.03 2.47
C TYR A 163 11.22 -11.67 2.79
N ALA A 164 12.46 -11.67 3.25
CA ALA A 164 13.33 -10.51 3.30
C ALA A 164 14.55 -10.73 2.41
N LEU A 165 14.73 -9.85 1.45
CA LEU A 165 15.81 -9.90 0.48
C LEU A 165 16.68 -8.64 0.61
N ALA A 166 17.97 -8.77 0.36
CA ALA A 166 18.84 -7.60 0.20
C ALA A 166 18.42 -6.85 -1.06
N SER A 167 17.91 -5.62 -0.93
CA SER A 167 17.27 -4.88 -2.03
C SER A 167 18.17 -4.70 -3.25
N LYS A 168 19.49 -4.51 -3.05
CA LYS A 168 20.45 -4.30 -4.14
C LYS A 168 20.84 -5.57 -4.90
N THR A 169 20.70 -6.76 -4.29
CA THR A 169 21.28 -8.00 -4.84
C THR A 169 20.31 -9.17 -4.95
N GLY A 170 19.11 -9.06 -4.36
CA GLY A 170 18.15 -10.15 -4.29
C GLY A 170 18.54 -11.30 -3.35
N LYS A 171 19.69 -11.18 -2.63
CA LYS A 171 20.11 -12.24 -1.71
C LYS A 171 19.10 -12.42 -0.59
N LEU A 172 18.67 -13.65 -0.33
CA LEU A 172 17.84 -14.00 0.81
C LEU A 172 18.56 -13.67 2.12
N LEU A 173 17.91 -12.83 2.95
CA LEU A 173 18.38 -12.52 4.30
C LEU A 173 17.73 -13.48 5.29
N TRP A 174 16.41 -13.59 5.23
CA TRP A 174 15.62 -14.53 6.01
C TRP A 174 14.24 -14.74 5.36
N LYS A 175 13.55 -15.80 5.76
CA LYS A 175 12.13 -16.00 5.47
C LYS A 175 11.40 -16.51 6.70
N VAL A 176 10.14 -16.13 6.84
CA VAL A 176 9.25 -16.56 7.94
C VAL A 176 8.05 -17.28 7.36
N ARG A 177 7.82 -18.50 7.82
CA ARG A 177 6.65 -19.29 7.43
C ARG A 177 5.41 -18.81 8.17
N THR A 178 4.30 -18.78 7.45
CA THR A 178 2.93 -18.56 7.96
C THR A 178 2.10 -19.84 7.75
N ASP A 179 0.90 -19.89 8.32
CA ASP A 179 0.00 -21.04 8.19
C ASP A 179 -1.00 -20.87 7.02
N GLY A 180 -0.85 -19.82 6.23
CA GLY A 180 -1.65 -19.51 5.04
C GLY A 180 -0.90 -18.58 4.10
N TYR A 181 -1.49 -18.27 2.95
CA TYR A 181 -0.90 -17.36 1.95
C TYR A 181 -0.63 -15.97 2.53
N VAL A 182 0.52 -15.40 2.18
CA VAL A 182 0.85 -14.00 2.52
C VAL A 182 0.45 -13.11 1.34
N HIS A 183 -0.83 -12.78 1.28
CA HIS A 183 -1.41 -11.94 0.23
C HIS A 183 -1.14 -10.46 0.48
N ALA A 184 -1.34 -10.01 1.72
CA ALA A 184 -1.23 -8.61 2.10
C ALA A 184 0.19 -8.06 1.93
N THR A 185 0.27 -6.79 1.57
CA THR A 185 1.53 -6.04 1.55
C THR A 185 1.98 -5.77 2.98
N PRO A 186 3.26 -6.01 3.34
CA PRO A 186 3.77 -5.71 4.67
C PRO A 186 3.76 -4.21 4.96
N SER A 187 3.26 -3.81 6.14
CA SER A 187 3.47 -2.46 6.67
C SER A 187 4.72 -2.41 7.52
N VAL A 188 5.49 -1.34 7.41
CA VAL A 188 6.74 -1.19 8.15
C VAL A 188 6.71 0.06 9.04
N VAL A 189 6.94 -0.14 10.34
CA VAL A 189 7.09 0.93 11.33
C VAL A 189 8.16 0.52 12.34
N ASP A 190 9.10 1.40 12.65
CA ASP A 190 10.12 1.25 13.68
C ASP A 190 10.91 -0.10 13.62
N GLY A 191 11.29 -0.52 12.43
CA GLY A 191 12.04 -1.76 12.20
C GLY A 191 11.23 -3.04 12.37
N VAL A 192 9.90 -2.93 12.42
CA VAL A 192 8.96 -4.05 12.52
C VAL A 192 8.09 -4.10 11.26
N ALA A 193 7.99 -5.28 10.65
CA ALA A 193 7.04 -5.58 9.60
C ALA A 193 5.77 -6.16 10.21
N TYR A 194 4.63 -5.59 9.84
CA TYR A 194 3.30 -6.08 10.20
C TYR A 194 2.63 -6.68 8.99
N ILE A 195 2.24 -7.94 9.06
CA ILE A 195 1.53 -8.64 8.00
C ILE A 195 0.22 -9.22 8.49
N THR A 196 -0.74 -9.26 7.62
CA THR A 196 -1.99 -10.00 7.74
C THR A 196 -2.04 -11.03 6.61
N GLY A 197 -2.86 -12.06 6.73
CA GLY A 197 -2.88 -13.11 5.71
C GLY A 197 -4.07 -14.07 5.83
N CYS A 198 -4.01 -15.12 5.01
CA CYS A 198 -5.03 -16.16 4.96
C CYS A 198 -4.92 -17.18 6.11
N ASP A 199 -4.22 -16.83 7.19
CA ASP A 199 -4.15 -17.61 8.43
C ASP A 199 -4.88 -16.94 9.61
N ALA A 200 -5.64 -15.88 9.32
CA ALA A 200 -6.42 -15.12 10.30
C ALA A 200 -5.57 -14.46 11.42
N LEU A 201 -4.28 -14.19 11.15
CA LEU A 201 -3.37 -13.58 12.11
C LEU A 201 -2.80 -12.25 11.61
N LEU A 202 -2.72 -11.26 12.50
CA LEU A 202 -1.79 -10.15 12.39
C LEU A 202 -0.46 -10.59 13.04
N ARG A 203 0.65 -10.55 12.28
CA ARG A 203 1.99 -10.90 12.76
C ARG A 203 2.86 -9.65 12.81
N ALA A 204 3.65 -9.51 13.87
CA ALA A 204 4.70 -8.52 13.99
C ALA A 204 6.07 -9.23 13.90
N ILE A 205 6.90 -8.84 12.95
CA ILE A 205 8.17 -9.51 12.62
C ILE A 205 9.28 -8.45 12.60
N ARG A 206 10.35 -8.68 13.37
CA ARG A 206 11.50 -7.79 13.39
C ARG A 206 12.29 -7.91 12.08
N ILE A 207 12.50 -6.79 11.39
CA ILE A 207 13.12 -6.78 10.06
C ILE A 207 14.58 -7.22 10.10
N ALA A 208 15.31 -6.89 11.18
CA ALA A 208 16.74 -7.17 11.28
C ALA A 208 17.10 -8.67 11.20
N ASP A 209 16.22 -9.57 11.64
CA ASP A 209 16.53 -11.00 11.75
C ASP A 209 15.33 -11.95 11.49
N GLY A 210 14.17 -11.42 11.11
CA GLY A 210 12.98 -12.23 10.85
C GLY A 210 12.31 -12.79 12.10
N ARG A 211 12.72 -12.38 13.32
CA ARG A 211 12.10 -12.89 14.55
C ARG A 211 10.67 -12.41 14.69
N GLN A 212 9.75 -13.35 14.82
CA GLN A 212 8.37 -13.05 15.17
C GLN A 212 8.30 -12.51 16.61
N LEU A 213 7.78 -11.30 16.76
CA LEU A 213 7.66 -10.63 18.06
C LEU A 213 6.36 -11.01 18.76
N PHE A 214 5.28 -11.09 18.00
CA PHE A 214 3.98 -11.56 18.46
C PHE A 214 3.06 -11.90 17.28
N THR A 215 1.96 -12.58 17.60
CA THR A 215 0.79 -12.73 16.75
C THR A 215 -0.44 -12.24 17.48
N LEU A 216 -1.46 -11.84 16.74
CA LEU A 216 -2.78 -11.47 17.24
C LEU A 216 -3.83 -12.06 16.30
N SER A 217 -4.79 -12.82 16.85
CA SER A 217 -5.89 -13.36 16.06
C SER A 217 -6.81 -12.24 15.56
N SER A 218 -7.02 -12.20 14.27
CA SER A 218 -8.03 -11.36 13.61
C SER A 218 -9.43 -11.97 13.69
N GLY A 219 -9.49 -13.29 13.91
CA GLY A 219 -10.74 -14.07 13.89
C GLY A 219 -11.15 -14.52 12.48
N ALA A 220 -10.58 -13.93 11.44
CA ALA A 220 -10.91 -14.23 10.05
C ALA A 220 -9.73 -13.97 9.11
N TYR A 221 -9.76 -14.57 7.93
CA TYR A 221 -8.81 -14.31 6.85
C TYR A 221 -8.89 -12.85 6.40
N THR A 222 -7.76 -12.34 5.90
CA THR A 222 -7.70 -10.98 5.37
C THR A 222 -6.86 -10.92 4.09
N GLY A 223 -7.38 -10.22 3.08
CA GLY A 223 -6.64 -9.82 1.88
C GLY A 223 -6.14 -8.37 1.98
N ALA A 224 -6.69 -7.60 2.92
CA ALA A 224 -6.31 -6.20 3.13
C ALA A 224 -4.93 -6.10 3.80
N SER A 225 -4.14 -5.14 3.35
CA SER A 225 -2.87 -4.79 3.99
C SER A 225 -3.12 -3.91 5.23
N PRO A 226 -2.42 -4.14 6.36
CA PRO A 226 -2.65 -3.37 7.56
C PRO A 226 -2.05 -1.96 7.44
N ALA A 227 -2.84 -0.92 7.63
CA ALA A 227 -2.34 0.45 7.75
C ALA A 227 -1.97 0.73 9.22
N ILE A 228 -0.75 1.25 9.45
CA ILE A 228 -0.24 1.45 10.81
C ILE A 228 -0.15 2.93 11.16
N ALA A 229 -0.89 3.37 12.18
CA ALA A 229 -0.78 4.72 12.72
C ALA A 229 -1.00 4.74 14.23
N ASN A 230 -0.29 5.61 14.93
CA ASN A 230 -0.47 5.86 16.38
C ASN A 230 -0.48 4.59 17.22
N GLY A 231 0.40 3.62 16.91
CA GLY A 231 0.51 2.35 17.63
C GLY A 231 -0.64 1.37 17.39
N ARG A 232 -1.46 1.58 16.37
CA ARG A 232 -2.55 0.71 15.97
C ARG A 232 -2.41 0.24 14.52
N ALA A 233 -2.88 -0.98 14.25
CA ALA A 233 -3.08 -1.53 12.91
C ALA A 233 -4.56 -1.51 12.55
N PHE A 234 -4.89 -1.05 11.33
CA PHE A 234 -6.25 -0.99 10.81
C PHE A 234 -6.34 -1.80 9.53
N TYR A 235 -7.25 -2.76 9.45
CA TYR A 235 -7.39 -3.64 8.28
C TYR A 235 -8.77 -4.29 8.19
N GLY A 236 -9.19 -4.63 6.98
CA GLY A 236 -10.42 -5.34 6.69
C GLY A 236 -10.27 -6.86 6.75
N THR A 237 -11.37 -7.58 6.89
CA THR A 237 -11.43 -9.05 6.91
C THR A 237 -12.45 -9.58 5.89
N TYR A 238 -12.35 -10.88 5.58
CA TYR A 238 -13.34 -11.58 4.77
C TYR A 238 -14.64 -11.89 5.53
N GLU A 239 -14.64 -11.81 6.88
CA GLU A 239 -15.82 -11.93 7.74
C GLU A 239 -16.53 -10.60 7.98
N ASN A 240 -16.46 -9.71 6.97
CA ASN A 240 -17.24 -8.47 6.91
C ASN A 240 -16.91 -7.44 8.01
N GLU A 241 -15.70 -7.47 8.54
CA GLU A 241 -15.27 -6.58 9.61
C GLU A 241 -14.10 -5.69 9.19
N VAL A 242 -14.06 -4.48 9.76
CA VAL A 242 -12.85 -3.66 9.85
C VAL A 242 -12.38 -3.68 11.31
N LEU A 243 -11.10 -3.94 11.50
CA LEU A 243 -10.50 -4.10 12.82
C LEU A 243 -9.52 -2.97 13.13
N ALA A 244 -9.45 -2.58 14.41
CA ALA A 244 -8.30 -1.89 14.95
C ALA A 244 -7.63 -2.75 16.02
N ALA A 245 -6.34 -3.01 15.82
CA ALA A 245 -5.50 -3.73 16.77
C ALA A 245 -4.51 -2.76 17.45
N ASP A 246 -4.50 -2.73 18.74
CA ASP A 246 -3.48 -2.01 19.52
C ASP A 246 -2.21 -2.88 19.60
N LEU A 247 -1.12 -2.38 19.04
CA LEU A 247 0.14 -3.11 18.87
C LEU A 247 0.93 -3.25 20.18
N LYS A 248 0.72 -2.35 21.14
CA LYS A 248 1.36 -2.39 22.46
C LYS A 248 0.68 -3.40 23.38
N THR A 249 -0.65 -3.34 23.47
CA THR A 249 -1.43 -4.25 24.31
C THR A 249 -1.71 -5.59 23.64
N ARG A 250 -1.51 -5.67 22.29
CA ARG A 250 -1.73 -6.85 21.46
C ARG A 250 -3.19 -7.33 21.54
N LYS A 251 -4.13 -6.39 21.43
CA LYS A 251 -5.57 -6.67 21.51
C LYS A 251 -6.30 -5.96 20.36
N ILE A 252 -7.38 -6.56 19.88
CA ILE A 252 -8.37 -5.85 19.07
C ILE A 252 -9.09 -4.88 19.99
N VAL A 253 -9.03 -3.58 19.66
CA VAL A 253 -9.64 -2.51 20.49
C VAL A 253 -11.03 -2.17 20.03
N TRP A 254 -11.34 -2.39 18.74
CA TRP A 254 -12.68 -2.32 18.20
C TRP A 254 -12.82 -3.16 16.92
N ARG A 255 -14.07 -3.53 16.63
CA ARG A 255 -14.53 -4.16 15.39
C ARG A 255 -15.69 -3.35 14.84
N TYR A 256 -15.67 -3.07 13.57
CA TYR A 256 -16.77 -2.48 12.83
C TYR A 256 -17.30 -3.49 11.83
N HIS A 257 -18.61 -3.65 11.77
CA HIS A 257 -19.34 -4.31 10.70
C HIS A 257 -20.54 -3.44 10.31
N HIS A 258 -20.90 -3.45 9.03
CA HIS A 258 -22.10 -2.73 8.60
C HIS A 258 -23.35 -3.41 9.16
N PRO A 259 -24.30 -2.68 9.79
CA PRO A 259 -25.44 -3.29 10.50
C PRO A 259 -26.34 -4.13 9.59
N ASP A 260 -26.52 -3.72 8.33
CA ASP A 260 -27.50 -4.31 7.40
C ASP A 260 -26.84 -5.05 6.22
N ARG A 261 -25.52 -5.12 6.15
CA ARG A 261 -24.79 -5.67 5.00
C ARG A 261 -23.63 -6.55 5.47
N SER A 262 -23.54 -7.76 4.93
CA SER A 262 -22.49 -8.72 5.25
C SER A 262 -21.65 -8.98 4.00
N PHE A 263 -20.62 -8.17 3.78
CA PHE A 263 -19.70 -8.26 2.65
C PHE A 263 -18.26 -8.00 3.09
N PRO A 264 -17.26 -8.70 2.52
CA PRO A 264 -15.85 -8.52 2.86
C PRO A 264 -15.34 -7.09 2.68
N PHE A 265 -14.40 -6.70 3.55
CA PHE A 265 -13.57 -5.53 3.37
C PHE A 265 -12.20 -5.94 2.81
N TYR A 266 -12.08 -5.88 1.49
CA TYR A 266 -10.86 -6.25 0.77
C TYR A 266 -9.88 -5.08 0.61
N SER A 267 -10.42 -3.88 0.49
CA SER A 267 -9.66 -2.63 0.38
C SER A 267 -8.76 -2.40 1.59
N SER A 268 -7.53 -1.96 1.37
CA SER A 268 -6.64 -1.52 2.45
C SER A 268 -7.02 -0.11 2.91
N ALA A 269 -7.05 0.10 4.22
CA ALA A 269 -7.51 1.35 4.81
C ALA A 269 -6.58 2.53 4.48
N ALA A 270 -7.16 3.74 4.36
CA ALA A 270 -6.44 5.00 4.41
C ALA A 270 -6.69 5.72 5.74
N LEU A 271 -5.69 6.47 6.23
CA LEU A 271 -5.74 7.08 7.55
C LEU A 271 -5.39 8.57 7.48
N ALA A 272 -6.33 9.43 7.85
CA ALA A 272 -6.09 10.86 7.98
C ALA A 272 -7.03 11.48 9.03
N ALA A 273 -6.57 12.52 9.73
CA ALA A 273 -7.38 13.34 10.63
C ALA A 273 -8.21 12.53 11.66
N GLY A 274 -7.63 11.45 12.21
CA GLY A 274 -8.31 10.58 13.18
C GLY A 274 -9.42 9.70 12.59
N ARG A 275 -9.42 9.49 11.28
CA ARG A 275 -10.41 8.68 10.56
C ARG A 275 -9.75 7.55 9.78
N VAL A 276 -10.50 6.46 9.63
CA VAL A 276 -10.18 5.30 8.79
C VAL A 276 -11.13 5.32 7.61
N PHE A 277 -10.59 5.34 6.39
CA PHE A 277 -11.37 5.27 5.15
C PHE A 277 -11.14 3.91 4.51
N VAL A 278 -12.20 3.17 4.22
CA VAL A 278 -12.10 1.81 3.67
C VAL A 278 -13.24 1.52 2.71
N GLY A 279 -12.93 0.92 1.58
CA GLY A 279 -13.90 0.43 0.61
C GLY A 279 -14.40 -0.96 0.99
N GLY A 280 -15.69 -1.22 0.80
CA GLY A 280 -16.32 -2.52 1.05
C GLY A 280 -16.85 -3.17 -0.24
N ARG A 281 -16.95 -4.49 -0.24
CA ARG A 281 -17.67 -5.23 -1.29
C ARG A 281 -19.19 -5.09 -1.16
N ASP A 282 -19.66 -4.43 -0.10
CA ASP A 282 -21.03 -3.95 0.09
C ASP A 282 -21.41 -2.75 -0.80
N LYS A 283 -20.47 -2.30 -1.66
CA LYS A 283 -20.56 -1.13 -2.54
C LYS A 283 -20.51 0.21 -1.80
N MET A 284 -19.96 0.22 -0.59
CA MET A 284 -19.86 1.44 0.21
C MET A 284 -18.39 1.81 0.45
N LEU A 285 -18.13 3.11 0.47
CA LEU A 285 -16.94 3.69 1.09
C LEU A 285 -17.32 4.14 2.49
N HIS A 286 -16.61 3.67 3.50
CA HIS A 286 -16.87 3.98 4.90
C HIS A 286 -15.79 4.91 5.46
N ALA A 287 -16.19 5.86 6.28
CA ALA A 287 -15.31 6.62 7.14
C ALA A 287 -15.64 6.33 8.60
N LEU A 288 -14.68 5.74 9.30
CA LEU A 288 -14.82 5.35 10.69
C LEU A 288 -13.95 6.24 11.58
N ASP A 289 -14.39 6.50 12.80
CA ASP A 289 -13.57 7.12 13.83
C ASP A 289 -12.45 6.16 14.25
N ALA A 290 -11.20 6.56 14.11
CA ALA A 290 -10.05 5.69 14.36
C ALA A 290 -9.89 5.29 15.84
N ALA A 291 -10.47 6.06 16.76
CA ALA A 291 -10.40 5.76 18.20
C ALA A 291 -11.43 4.72 18.60
N SER A 292 -12.67 4.82 18.11
CA SER A 292 -13.83 4.05 18.56
C SER A 292 -14.38 3.04 17.55
N GLY A 293 -14.02 3.15 16.25
CA GLY A 293 -14.59 2.33 15.18
C GLY A 293 -16.02 2.72 14.76
N LYS A 294 -16.59 3.77 15.33
CA LYS A 294 -17.93 4.23 14.95
C LYS A 294 -17.91 4.81 13.55
N GLU A 295 -18.91 4.46 12.73
CA GLU A 295 -19.08 5.08 11.43
C GLU A 295 -19.43 6.56 11.60
N ILE A 296 -18.70 7.41 10.87
CA ILE A 296 -18.92 8.86 10.81
C ILE A 296 -19.85 9.18 9.65
N TRP A 297 -19.55 8.57 8.50
CA TRP A 297 -20.34 8.62 7.29
C TRP A 297 -19.99 7.44 6.37
N SER A 298 -20.90 7.13 5.46
CA SER A 298 -20.68 6.22 4.36
C SER A 298 -21.20 6.81 3.04
N PHE A 299 -20.64 6.32 1.92
CA PHE A 299 -20.97 6.78 0.57
C PHE A 299 -21.15 5.59 -0.35
N GLN A 300 -22.27 5.53 -1.09
CA GLN A 300 -22.59 4.40 -1.96
C GLN A 300 -22.05 4.60 -3.38
N THR A 301 -21.41 3.55 -3.93
CA THR A 301 -20.99 3.42 -5.33
C THR A 301 -21.89 2.44 -6.09
N GLY A 302 -21.72 2.34 -7.41
CA GLY A 302 -22.53 1.43 -8.23
C GLY A 302 -22.15 -0.06 -8.10
N ALA A 303 -20.89 -0.35 -7.74
CA ALA A 303 -20.39 -1.72 -7.54
C ALA A 303 -19.42 -1.80 -6.34
N ARG A 304 -18.90 -3.00 -6.05
CA ARG A 304 -17.93 -3.24 -4.98
C ARG A 304 -16.67 -2.37 -5.12
N ILE A 305 -16.05 -2.07 -3.99
CA ILE A 305 -14.82 -1.30 -3.90
C ILE A 305 -13.70 -2.22 -3.42
N ASP A 306 -12.88 -2.73 -4.36
CA ASP A 306 -11.66 -3.47 -4.07
C ASP A 306 -10.44 -2.50 -4.03
N SER A 307 -10.53 -1.38 -4.75
CA SER A 307 -9.56 -0.27 -4.73
C SER A 307 -9.38 0.30 -3.33
N SER A 308 -8.15 0.61 -2.96
CA SER A 308 -7.84 1.22 -1.65
C SER A 308 -7.81 2.76 -1.78
N PRO A 309 -8.52 3.50 -0.91
CA PRO A 309 -8.60 4.96 -1.01
C PRO A 309 -7.25 5.65 -0.90
N ALA A 310 -7.00 6.67 -1.72
CA ALA A 310 -5.86 7.58 -1.58
C ALA A 310 -6.34 8.96 -1.15
N LEU A 311 -5.60 9.62 -0.25
CA LEU A 311 -6.02 10.91 0.34
C LEU A 311 -4.97 11.99 0.06
N ALA A 312 -5.46 13.18 -0.33
CA ALA A 312 -4.63 14.38 -0.50
C ALA A 312 -5.40 15.61 0.03
N GLY A 313 -4.90 16.23 1.09
CA GLY A 313 -5.59 17.33 1.76
C GLY A 313 -6.95 16.92 2.30
N SER A 314 -8.00 17.68 1.94
CA SER A 314 -9.41 17.42 2.34
C SER A 314 -10.14 16.47 1.41
N ARG A 315 -9.48 15.91 0.39
CA ARG A 315 -10.10 15.04 -0.60
C ARG A 315 -9.58 13.61 -0.54
N GLY A 316 -10.48 12.67 -0.83
CA GLY A 316 -10.17 11.28 -1.03
C GLY A 316 -10.56 10.82 -2.44
N TYR A 317 -9.89 9.79 -2.91
CA TYR A 317 -9.99 9.24 -4.25
C TYR A 317 -10.07 7.72 -4.16
N VAL A 318 -11.04 7.11 -4.82
CA VAL A 318 -11.20 5.64 -4.79
C VAL A 318 -11.80 5.15 -6.11
N GLY A 319 -11.26 4.07 -6.64
CA GLY A 319 -11.84 3.36 -7.77
C GLY A 319 -12.96 2.41 -7.32
N SER A 320 -13.90 2.15 -8.21
CA SER A 320 -14.95 1.16 -8.00
C SER A 320 -15.07 0.24 -9.22
N ASN A 321 -15.55 -0.97 -8.99
CA ASN A 321 -15.76 -1.95 -10.07
C ASN A 321 -16.92 -1.58 -11.00
N ASP A 322 -17.61 -0.45 -10.75
CA ASP A 322 -18.56 0.17 -11.70
C ASP A 322 -17.89 1.00 -12.80
N GLY A 323 -16.54 1.01 -12.85
CA GLY A 323 -15.78 1.73 -13.84
C GLY A 323 -15.58 3.22 -13.53
N LYS A 324 -15.80 3.64 -12.30
CA LYS A 324 -15.69 5.06 -11.89
C LYS A 324 -14.61 5.28 -10.84
N LEU A 325 -13.89 6.39 -11.00
CA LEU A 325 -13.10 7.00 -9.94
C LEU A 325 -13.98 8.04 -9.24
N TYR A 326 -14.15 7.90 -7.94
CA TYR A 326 -14.89 8.81 -7.09
C TYR A 326 -13.95 9.74 -6.33
N VAL A 327 -14.24 11.04 -6.36
CA VAL A 327 -13.57 12.07 -5.56
C VAL A 327 -14.55 12.54 -4.49
N PHE A 328 -14.18 12.44 -3.23
CA PHE A 328 -15.05 12.75 -2.10
C PHE A 328 -14.39 13.69 -1.10
N ASP A 329 -15.19 14.45 -0.38
CA ASP A 329 -14.76 15.26 0.76
C ASP A 329 -14.56 14.36 1.97
N THR A 330 -13.34 14.34 2.54
CA THR A 330 -12.98 13.46 3.66
C THR A 330 -13.71 13.81 4.96
N SER A 331 -14.25 15.03 5.09
CA SER A 331 -14.94 15.49 6.30
C SER A 331 -16.36 14.95 6.45
N ASN A 332 -17.08 14.78 5.33
CA ASN A 332 -18.52 14.50 5.33
C ASN A 332 -18.99 13.48 4.28
N GLY A 333 -18.08 12.92 3.46
CA GLY A 333 -18.38 11.91 2.45
C GLY A 333 -19.09 12.44 1.19
N ARG A 334 -19.26 13.77 1.08
CA ARG A 334 -19.92 14.34 -0.09
C ARG A 334 -19.12 14.06 -1.36
N LEU A 335 -19.81 13.57 -2.41
CA LEU A 335 -19.23 13.44 -3.74
C LEU A 335 -18.84 14.82 -4.27
N VAL A 336 -17.57 14.97 -4.66
CA VAL A 336 -17.02 16.20 -5.25
C VAL A 336 -16.98 16.08 -6.77
N GLN A 337 -16.50 14.95 -7.28
CA GLN A 337 -16.35 14.67 -8.69
C GLN A 337 -16.37 13.17 -8.94
N GLN A 338 -16.75 12.74 -10.12
CA GLN A 338 -16.51 11.38 -10.61
C GLN A 338 -15.87 11.43 -12.01
N PHE A 339 -15.05 10.42 -12.33
CA PHE A 339 -14.47 10.21 -13.64
C PHE A 339 -14.87 8.82 -14.14
N GLU A 340 -15.39 8.74 -15.36
CA GLU A 340 -15.82 7.50 -16.02
C GLU A 340 -14.58 6.90 -16.74
N ALA A 341 -14.08 5.79 -16.24
CA ALA A 341 -12.95 5.06 -16.85
C ALA A 341 -13.42 4.03 -17.88
N GLY A 342 -14.67 3.58 -17.77
CA GLY A 342 -15.27 2.57 -18.65
C GLY A 342 -15.13 1.15 -18.11
N GLY A 343 -13.92 0.70 -17.79
CA GLY A 343 -13.65 -0.62 -17.19
C GLY A 343 -13.53 -0.59 -15.67
N PRO A 344 -13.70 -1.75 -14.96
CA PRO A 344 -13.60 -1.82 -13.50
C PRO A 344 -12.27 -1.28 -12.97
N LEU A 345 -12.31 -0.52 -11.87
CA LEU A 345 -11.15 0.04 -11.21
C LEU A 345 -10.89 -0.70 -9.87
N SER A 346 -10.14 -1.80 -9.93
CA SER A 346 -9.68 -2.53 -8.73
C SER A 346 -8.32 -2.02 -8.23
N ALA A 347 -7.48 -1.52 -9.12
CA ALA A 347 -6.23 -0.85 -8.76
C ALA A 347 -6.48 0.38 -7.88
N SER A 348 -5.53 0.70 -7.00
CA SER A 348 -5.64 1.87 -6.13
C SER A 348 -5.02 3.11 -6.77
N PRO A 349 -5.56 4.32 -6.53
CA PRO A 349 -4.99 5.56 -7.03
C PRO A 349 -3.59 5.81 -6.46
N ALA A 350 -2.70 6.35 -7.29
CA ALA A 350 -1.39 6.87 -6.92
C ALA A 350 -1.34 8.38 -7.19
N ILE A 351 -0.79 9.17 -6.26
CA ILE A 351 -0.82 10.64 -6.34
C ILE A 351 0.58 11.21 -6.16
N ALA A 352 1.08 11.92 -7.17
CA ALA A 352 2.33 12.65 -7.12
C ALA A 352 2.33 13.81 -8.12
N ASP A 353 3.10 14.86 -7.86
CA ASP A 353 3.40 15.97 -8.78
C ASP A 353 2.15 16.59 -9.44
N GLY A 354 1.08 16.78 -8.67
CA GLY A 354 -0.19 17.34 -9.17
C GLY A 354 -0.96 16.40 -10.10
N ARG A 355 -0.66 15.11 -10.09
CA ARG A 355 -1.31 14.08 -10.92
C ARG A 355 -1.84 12.94 -10.05
N LEU A 356 -2.97 12.38 -10.50
CA LEU A 356 -3.51 11.13 -10.02
C LEU A 356 -3.44 10.10 -11.15
N VAL A 357 -2.93 8.92 -10.86
CA VAL A 357 -2.81 7.81 -11.81
C VAL A 357 -3.57 6.60 -11.29
N ILE A 358 -4.36 5.94 -12.15
CA ILE A 358 -5.12 4.73 -11.81
C ILE A 358 -5.23 3.80 -13.01
N GLY A 359 -5.07 2.51 -12.78
CA GLY A 359 -5.26 1.45 -13.78
C GLY A 359 -6.67 0.87 -13.77
N SER A 360 -7.10 0.33 -14.91
CA SER A 360 -8.38 -0.37 -15.06
C SER A 360 -8.21 -1.80 -15.56
N GLN A 361 -9.22 -2.63 -15.36
CA GLN A 361 -9.20 -4.03 -15.79
C GLN A 361 -9.39 -4.22 -17.30
N ASP A 362 -9.65 -3.17 -18.06
CA ASP A 362 -9.63 -3.16 -19.52
C ASP A 362 -8.27 -2.73 -20.11
N GLY A 363 -7.22 -2.72 -19.27
CA GLY A 363 -5.84 -2.48 -19.69
C GLY A 363 -5.45 -1.02 -19.87
N LYS A 364 -6.27 -0.08 -19.40
CA LYS A 364 -5.98 1.34 -19.53
C LYS A 364 -5.41 1.91 -18.23
N LEU A 365 -4.37 2.73 -18.36
CA LEU A 365 -3.81 3.54 -17.30
C LEU A 365 -4.22 4.99 -17.55
N PHE A 366 -4.96 5.58 -16.63
CA PHE A 366 -5.43 6.96 -16.71
C PHE A 366 -4.59 7.88 -15.85
N CYS A 367 -4.26 9.06 -16.37
CA CYS A 367 -3.66 10.15 -15.60
C CYS A 367 -4.60 11.35 -15.61
N LEU A 368 -4.94 11.81 -14.41
CA LEU A 368 -5.77 12.98 -14.19
C LEU A 368 -4.95 14.07 -13.47
N GLY A 369 -5.34 15.34 -13.71
CA GLY A 369 -4.69 16.45 -13.07
C GLY A 369 -5.25 17.81 -13.48
#